data_0200f9c04e8ddc87e39b62559d213520
#
_entry.id   0200f9c04e8ddc87e39b62559d213520
#
_cell.length_a   1.000
_cell.length_b   1.000
_cell.length_c   1.000
_cell.angle_alpha   90.00
_cell.angle_beta   90.00
_cell.angle_gamma   90.00
#
_symmetry.space_group_name_H-M   'P 1'
#
loop_
_entity.id
_entity.type
_entity.pdbx_description
1 polymer ?
#
loop_
_entity_poly.entity_id
_entity_poly.type
_entity_poly.pdbx_seq_one_letter_code
_entity_poly.pdbx_strand_id
1 'polypeptide(L)'
;YGTASGEKRKPGMFRSEYAKPTQQTAVQLRFSCGEKTYLVQRTPRQQGYKSNGEMKKNLDNESAFLWLCPGEEQDNVLVCEGAERVNREIISLTGIDGDQFRQIVMIAQGEFQKFLLEDSKKKGEILRQLFHTQNCEKIQKILKLRLAAQKQRVTEQETRILTLLHQAKPADAFQQSLY
;
A
#
# COMPACT_ATOMS: atom_id res chain seq x y z
N TYR A 1 -4.21 11.78 4.50
CA TYR A 1 -4.97 10.59 4.89
C TYR A 1 -5.95 10.81 6.05
N GLY A 2 -6.01 11.99 6.68
CA GLY A 2 -6.98 12.30 7.75
C GLY A 2 -6.66 11.72 9.13
N THR A 3 -5.49 11.16 9.31
CA THR A 3 -5.01 10.63 10.59
C THR A 3 -3.77 11.38 11.07
N ALA A 4 -3.53 11.37 12.39
CA ALA A 4 -2.31 11.93 12.94
C ALA A 4 -1.08 11.09 12.54
N SER A 5 0.09 11.72 12.55
CA SER A 5 1.37 11.03 12.29
C SER A 5 1.78 10.01 13.36
N GLY A 6 1.06 9.94 14.47
CA GLY A 6 1.30 9.00 15.57
C GLY A 6 0.01 8.64 16.29
N GLU A 7 -0.01 7.50 16.96
CA GLU A 7 -1.19 6.96 17.63
C GLU A 7 -1.67 7.77 18.85
N LYS A 8 -0.84 8.66 19.37
CA LYS A 8 -1.09 9.38 20.62
C LYS A 8 -2.08 10.54 20.49
N ARG A 9 -2.31 11.06 19.27
CA ARG A 9 -3.17 12.24 19.07
C ARG A 9 -4.50 11.85 18.44
N LYS A 10 -5.58 12.11 19.16
CA LYS A 10 -6.95 11.99 18.65
C LYS A 10 -7.34 13.23 17.86
N PRO A 11 -8.25 13.15 16.87
CA PRO A 11 -8.68 14.31 16.05
C PRO A 11 -9.09 15.55 16.84
N GLY A 12 -9.79 15.39 17.95
CA GLY A 12 -10.21 16.50 18.80
C GLY A 12 -9.07 17.27 19.49
N MET A 13 -7.86 16.68 19.54
CA MET A 13 -6.68 17.30 20.15
C MET A 13 -5.92 18.25 19.19
N PHE A 14 -6.36 18.32 17.93
CA PHE A 14 -5.71 19.23 16.96
C PHE A 14 -6.14 20.68 17.11
N ARG A 15 -7.26 20.93 17.77
CA ARG A 15 -7.70 22.29 18.02
C ARG A 15 -6.90 22.90 19.16
N SER A 16 -6.35 24.09 18.93
CA SER A 16 -5.69 24.87 19.99
C SER A 16 -6.71 25.35 21.02
N GLU A 17 -6.39 25.21 22.28
CA GLU A 17 -7.18 25.73 23.39
C GLU A 17 -7.24 27.28 23.41
N TYR A 18 -6.24 27.91 22.78
CA TYR A 18 -6.15 29.36 22.64
C TYR A 18 -6.89 29.90 21.41
N ALA A 19 -7.45 29.03 20.57
CA ALA A 19 -8.18 29.47 19.38
C ALA A 19 -9.52 30.13 19.75
N LYS A 20 -9.84 31.22 19.08
CA LYS A 20 -11.15 31.90 19.24
C LYS A 20 -12.29 30.93 18.93
N PRO A 21 -13.47 31.05 19.58
CA PRO A 21 -14.60 30.15 19.35
C PRO A 21 -15.02 30.00 17.88
N THR A 22 -14.94 31.07 17.12
CA THR A 22 -15.29 31.08 15.68
C THR A 22 -14.22 30.51 14.77
N GLN A 23 -13.00 30.30 15.27
CA GLN A 23 -11.87 29.81 14.47
C GLN A 23 -11.86 28.27 14.42
N GLN A 24 -11.97 27.71 13.23
CA GLN A 24 -11.90 26.29 13.01
C GLN A 24 -10.47 25.85 12.72
N THR A 25 -10.13 24.65 13.15
CA THR A 25 -8.88 24.00 12.79
C THR A 25 -9.06 23.33 11.43
N ALA A 26 -8.21 23.65 10.48
CA ALA A 26 -8.19 23.04 9.18
C ALA A 26 -6.74 22.81 8.73
N VAL A 27 -6.54 21.81 7.89
CA VAL A 27 -5.24 21.51 7.26
C VAL A 27 -5.45 21.53 5.76
N GLN A 28 -4.57 22.21 5.06
CA GLN A 28 -4.50 22.20 3.59
C GLN A 28 -3.15 21.68 3.15
N LEU A 29 -3.15 20.82 2.15
CA LEU A 29 -1.93 20.30 1.54
C LEU A 29 -2.08 20.34 0.02
N ARG A 30 -1.18 21.06 -0.65
CA ARG A 30 -1.03 21.04 -2.10
C ARG A 30 0.08 20.03 -2.45
N PHE A 31 -0.21 19.11 -3.36
CA PHE A 31 0.75 18.10 -3.79
C PHE A 31 0.59 17.79 -5.27
N SER A 32 1.66 17.35 -5.90
CA SER A 32 1.66 16.91 -7.30
C SER A 32 1.75 15.39 -7.37
N CYS A 33 0.97 14.80 -8.27
CA CYS A 33 1.01 13.38 -8.57
C CYS A 33 1.01 13.22 -10.10
N GLY A 34 2.13 12.75 -10.65
CA GLY A 34 2.39 12.83 -12.08
C GLY A 34 2.43 14.29 -12.54
N GLU A 35 1.71 14.59 -13.62
CA GLU A 35 1.63 15.95 -14.20
C GLU A 35 0.52 16.81 -13.58
N LYS A 36 -0.25 16.27 -12.65
CA LYS A 36 -1.39 16.96 -12.06
C LYS A 36 -1.10 17.42 -10.65
N THR A 37 -1.59 18.60 -10.29
CA THR A 37 -1.50 19.16 -8.95
C THR A 37 -2.87 19.10 -8.27
N TYR A 38 -2.88 18.71 -7.02
CA TYR A 38 -4.07 18.56 -6.20
C TYR A 38 -3.98 19.40 -4.94
N LEU A 39 -5.11 19.84 -4.44
CA LEU A 39 -5.27 20.49 -3.14
C LEU A 39 -6.22 19.65 -2.30
N VAL A 40 -5.75 19.15 -1.17
CA VAL A 40 -6.61 18.51 -0.17
C VAL A 40 -6.79 19.43 1.02
N GLN A 41 -8.03 19.61 1.45
CA GLN A 41 -8.38 20.33 2.68
C GLN A 41 -9.13 19.38 3.61
N ARG A 42 -8.76 19.41 4.88
CA ARG A 42 -9.41 18.62 5.91
C ARG A 42 -9.68 19.45 7.15
N THR A 43 -10.86 19.28 7.69
CA THR A 43 -11.26 19.82 8.97
C THR A 43 -11.53 18.63 9.89
N PRO A 44 -10.73 18.41 10.93
CA PRO A 44 -10.94 17.30 11.85
C PRO A 44 -12.24 17.50 12.66
N ARG A 45 -12.75 16.41 13.20
CA ARG A 45 -13.85 16.47 14.16
C ARG A 45 -13.40 17.29 15.37
N GLN A 46 -14.07 18.40 15.64
CA GLN A 46 -13.66 19.36 16.66
C GLN A 46 -14.85 19.97 17.40
N GLN A 47 -14.58 20.64 18.54
CA GLN A 47 -15.59 21.36 19.27
C GLN A 47 -16.14 22.50 18.41
N GLY A 48 -17.44 22.47 18.15
CA GLY A 48 -18.15 23.52 17.46
C GLY A 48 -18.69 24.60 18.44
N TYR A 49 -18.90 25.77 17.89
CA TYR A 49 -19.49 26.92 18.61
C TYR A 49 -20.65 27.48 17.81
N LYS A 50 -21.64 28.03 18.52
CA LYS A 50 -22.75 28.76 17.92
C LYS A 50 -22.28 30.16 17.51
N SER A 51 -23.07 30.86 16.71
CA SER A 51 -22.81 32.27 16.32
C SER A 51 -22.68 33.23 17.48
N ASN A 52 -23.33 32.94 18.61
CA ASN A 52 -23.24 33.70 19.85
C ASN A 52 -22.01 33.36 20.71
N GLY A 53 -21.13 32.49 20.25
CA GLY A 53 -19.93 32.08 20.96
C GLY A 53 -20.13 30.96 21.99
N GLU A 54 -21.37 30.48 22.19
CA GLU A 54 -21.61 29.33 23.08
C GLU A 54 -21.13 28.02 22.46
N MET A 55 -20.65 27.15 23.32
CA MET A 55 -20.18 25.81 22.92
C MET A 55 -21.39 24.95 22.48
N LYS A 56 -21.26 24.27 21.33
CA LYS A 56 -22.25 23.29 20.90
C LYS A 56 -22.17 22.05 21.78
N LYS A 57 -23.31 21.39 22.05
CA LYS A 57 -23.31 20.11 22.78
C LYS A 57 -22.56 18.99 22.05
N ASN A 58 -22.64 18.99 20.74
CA ASN A 58 -22.00 17.99 19.87
C ASN A 58 -20.79 18.57 19.17
N LEU A 59 -19.81 17.73 18.91
CA LEU A 59 -18.68 18.08 18.07
C LEU A 59 -19.16 18.29 16.62
N ASP A 60 -18.57 19.26 15.92
CA ASP A 60 -18.76 19.40 14.49
C ASP A 60 -18.12 18.21 13.78
N ASN A 61 -18.79 17.71 12.75
CA ASN A 61 -18.30 16.57 11.99
C ASN A 61 -17.02 16.93 11.21
N GLU A 62 -16.21 15.93 10.93
CA GLU A 62 -15.09 16.09 10.02
C GLU A 62 -15.57 16.40 8.61
N SER A 63 -14.80 17.19 7.89
CA SER A 63 -14.98 17.42 6.46
C SER A 63 -13.66 17.26 5.70
N ALA A 64 -13.75 16.81 4.46
CA ALA A 64 -12.60 16.66 3.58
C ALA A 64 -13.02 16.99 2.15
N PHE A 65 -12.16 17.70 1.45
CA PHE A 65 -12.34 18.09 0.06
C PHE A 65 -11.04 17.85 -0.71
N LEU A 66 -11.16 17.40 -1.94
CA LEU A 66 -10.04 17.25 -2.85
C LEU A 66 -10.35 17.99 -4.15
N TRP A 67 -9.46 18.88 -4.54
CA TRP A 67 -9.53 19.63 -5.80
C TRP A 67 -8.35 19.28 -6.70
N LEU A 68 -8.61 19.30 -7.99
CA LEU A 68 -7.59 19.37 -9.03
C LEU A 68 -7.28 20.84 -9.28
N CYS A 69 -5.99 21.19 -9.32
CA CYS A 69 -5.50 22.53 -9.58
C CYS A 69 -4.82 22.54 -10.95
N PRO A 70 -5.53 22.90 -12.02
CA PRO A 70 -4.99 22.80 -13.40
C PRO A 70 -3.93 23.86 -13.71
N GLY A 71 -3.84 24.95 -12.96
CA GLY A 71 -2.85 26.03 -13.15
C GLY A 71 -3.13 27.22 -12.22
N GLU A 72 -2.27 28.24 -12.30
CA GLU A 72 -2.41 29.43 -11.46
C GLU A 72 -3.57 30.34 -11.90
N GLU A 73 -3.94 30.30 -13.18
CA GLU A 73 -4.98 31.14 -13.78
C GLU A 73 -6.35 30.45 -13.91
N GLN A 74 -6.45 29.17 -13.52
CA GLN A 74 -7.69 28.40 -13.63
C GLN A 74 -8.25 28.05 -12.25
N ASP A 75 -9.57 28.05 -12.16
CA ASP A 75 -10.26 27.67 -10.95
C ASP A 75 -10.02 26.21 -10.58
N ASN A 76 -9.89 25.95 -9.30
CA ASN A 76 -9.76 24.59 -8.80
C ASN A 76 -11.04 23.79 -9.05
N VAL A 77 -10.90 22.60 -9.62
CA VAL A 77 -12.04 21.71 -9.91
C VAL A 77 -12.21 20.72 -8.76
N LEU A 78 -13.39 20.71 -8.15
CA LEU A 78 -13.70 19.75 -7.09
C LEU A 78 -13.73 18.33 -7.67
N VAL A 79 -12.84 17.46 -7.16
CA VAL A 79 -12.78 16.05 -7.54
C VAL A 79 -13.74 15.24 -6.68
N CYS A 80 -13.66 15.38 -5.36
CA CYS A 80 -14.56 14.70 -4.43
C CYS A 80 -14.61 15.39 -3.07
N GLU A 81 -15.68 15.08 -2.31
CA GLU A 81 -15.91 15.53 -0.95
C GLU A 81 -16.23 14.35 -0.03
N GLY A 82 -16.00 14.54 1.29
CA GLY A 82 -16.21 13.55 2.33
C GLY A 82 -14.96 12.74 2.64
N ALA A 83 -14.71 12.49 3.93
CA ALA A 83 -13.47 11.90 4.42
C ALA A 83 -13.11 10.55 3.76
N GLU A 84 -14.07 9.63 3.66
CA GLU A 84 -13.84 8.32 3.07
C GLU A 84 -13.58 8.37 1.55
N ARG A 85 -14.31 9.23 0.82
CA ARG A 85 -14.12 9.37 -0.63
C ARG A 85 -12.77 9.98 -0.93
N VAL A 86 -12.40 11.04 -0.20
CA VAL A 86 -11.10 11.69 -0.34
C VAL A 86 -9.96 10.73 0.00
N ASN A 87 -10.11 9.88 1.04
CA ASN A 87 -9.10 8.86 1.36
C ASN A 87 -8.93 7.85 0.24
N ARG A 88 -10.02 7.32 -0.30
CA ARG A 88 -9.96 6.36 -1.43
C ARG A 88 -9.32 6.97 -2.67
N GLU A 89 -9.68 8.22 -2.98
CA GLU A 89 -9.11 8.91 -4.15
C GLU A 89 -7.61 9.18 -3.96
N ILE A 90 -7.17 9.61 -2.79
CA ILE A 90 -5.75 9.80 -2.49
C ILE A 90 -4.98 8.46 -2.62
N ILE A 91 -5.52 7.35 -2.12
CA ILE A 91 -4.91 6.03 -2.29
C ILE A 91 -4.85 5.64 -3.76
N SER A 92 -5.91 5.88 -4.53
CA SER A 92 -5.94 5.62 -5.96
C SER A 92 -4.88 6.43 -6.73
N LEU A 93 -4.69 7.69 -6.38
CA LEU A 93 -3.72 8.59 -7.00
C LEU A 93 -2.27 8.24 -6.64
N THR A 94 -2.01 7.96 -5.36
CA THR A 94 -0.65 7.76 -4.84
C THR A 94 -0.19 6.31 -4.87
N GLY A 95 -1.12 5.35 -4.95
CA GLY A 95 -0.85 3.92 -4.88
C GLY A 95 -0.49 3.41 -3.48
N ILE A 96 -0.51 4.27 -2.46
CA ILE A 96 -0.13 3.93 -1.08
C ILE A 96 -1.18 4.39 -0.08
N ASP A 97 -1.42 3.60 0.95
CA ASP A 97 -2.30 3.97 2.05
C ASP A 97 -1.60 4.83 3.11
N GLY A 98 -2.35 5.29 4.12
CA GLY A 98 -1.83 6.18 5.16
C GLY A 98 -0.75 5.54 6.04
N ASP A 99 -0.81 4.24 6.26
CA ASP A 99 0.16 3.50 7.07
C ASP A 99 1.45 3.31 6.30
N GLN A 100 1.33 2.94 5.02
CA GLN A 100 2.45 2.86 4.09
C GLN A 100 3.13 4.23 3.92
N PHE A 101 2.34 5.30 3.74
CA PHE A 101 2.87 6.65 3.66
C PHE A 101 3.66 7.03 4.91
N ARG A 102 3.15 6.70 6.10
CA ARG A 102 3.88 6.95 7.36
C ARG A 102 5.21 6.19 7.42
N GLN A 103 5.22 4.95 6.97
CA GLN A 103 6.43 4.13 6.96
C GLN A 103 7.48 4.62 5.96
N ILE A 104 7.04 5.17 4.81
CA ILE A 104 7.93 5.57 3.71
C ILE A 104 8.42 7.01 3.86
N VAL A 105 7.48 7.92 4.09
CA VAL A 105 7.70 9.36 3.97
C VAL A 105 7.92 10.02 5.33
N MET A 106 7.27 9.51 6.36
CA MET A 106 7.37 10.03 7.70
C MET A 106 8.21 9.11 8.59
N ILE A 107 9.51 9.19 8.44
CA ILE A 107 10.42 8.55 9.39
C ILE A 107 10.34 9.35 10.69
N ALA A 108 9.40 8.96 11.56
CA ALA A 108 9.28 9.59 12.87
C ALA A 108 10.57 9.41 13.67
N GLN A 109 10.92 10.43 14.43
CA GLN A 109 12.11 10.40 15.30
C GLN A 109 12.07 9.17 16.21
N GLY A 110 13.05 8.28 16.08
CA GLY A 110 13.16 7.00 16.80
C GLY A 110 12.68 5.76 16.04
N GLU A 111 11.82 5.87 15.02
CA GLU A 111 11.41 4.71 14.21
C GLU A 111 12.48 4.31 13.19
N PHE A 112 13.23 5.28 12.67
CA PHE A 112 14.39 5.01 11.81
C PHE A 112 15.46 4.19 12.54
N GLN A 113 15.71 4.52 13.80
CA GLN A 113 16.64 3.77 14.62
C GLN A 113 16.16 2.34 14.85
N LYS A 114 14.87 2.13 15.10
CA LYS A 114 14.29 0.80 15.19
C LYS A 114 14.46 0.02 13.90
N PHE A 115 14.17 0.65 12.74
CA PHE A 115 14.37 0.02 11.42
C PHE A 115 15.84 -0.35 11.20
N LEU A 116 16.79 0.50 11.56
CA LEU A 116 18.23 0.22 11.41
C LEU A 116 18.71 -0.93 12.31
N LEU A 117 18.13 -1.06 13.50
CA LEU A 117 18.48 -2.10 14.48
C LEU A 117 17.74 -3.42 14.28
N GLU A 118 16.67 -3.44 13.48
CA GLU A 118 15.90 -4.65 13.19
C GLU A 118 16.70 -5.68 12.39
N ASP A 119 16.34 -6.92 12.59
CA ASP A 119 16.96 -8.05 11.90
C ASP A 119 16.69 -8.02 10.39
N SER A 120 17.61 -8.55 9.59
CA SER A 120 17.54 -8.54 8.11
C SER A 120 16.25 -9.16 7.55
N LYS A 121 15.65 -10.13 8.25
CA LYS A 121 14.37 -10.73 7.87
C LYS A 121 13.22 -9.71 7.99
N LYS A 122 13.13 -9.03 9.13
CA LYS A 122 12.10 -8.01 9.39
C LYS A 122 12.27 -6.80 8.46
N LYS A 123 13.52 -6.36 8.21
CA LYS A 123 13.81 -5.33 7.20
C LYS A 123 13.28 -5.74 5.83
N GLY A 124 13.50 -7.00 5.44
CA GLY A 124 12.98 -7.55 4.19
C GLY A 124 11.45 -7.56 4.12
N GLU A 125 10.76 -7.86 5.21
CA GLU A 125 9.29 -7.84 5.29
C GLU A 125 8.74 -6.43 5.15
N ILE A 126 9.32 -5.46 5.86
CA ILE A 126 8.95 -4.04 5.76
C ILE A 126 9.15 -3.53 4.32
N LEU A 127 10.30 -3.83 3.71
CA LEU A 127 10.59 -3.44 2.33
C LEU A 127 9.64 -4.10 1.32
N ARG A 128 9.26 -5.37 1.54
CA ARG A 128 8.27 -6.06 0.68
C ARG A 128 6.88 -5.44 0.78
N GLN A 129 6.46 -5.05 1.98
CA GLN A 129 5.21 -4.32 2.17
C GLN A 129 5.27 -2.97 1.47
N LEU A 130 6.37 -2.26 1.64
CA LEU A 130 6.64 -0.95 1.07
C LEU A 130 6.57 -0.95 -0.47
N PHE A 131 7.28 -1.87 -1.10
CA PHE A 131 7.38 -1.95 -2.56
C PHE A 131 6.32 -2.85 -3.20
N HIS A 132 5.32 -3.29 -2.45
CA HIS A 132 4.25 -4.20 -2.92
C HIS A 132 4.76 -5.45 -3.65
N THR A 133 5.96 -5.93 -3.30
CA THR A 133 6.59 -7.09 -3.95
C THR A 133 6.02 -8.44 -3.49
N GLN A 134 5.01 -8.43 -2.63
CA GLN A 134 4.32 -9.64 -2.16
C GLN A 134 3.74 -10.49 -3.30
N ASN A 135 3.25 -9.83 -4.36
CA ASN A 135 2.74 -10.53 -5.53
C ASN A 135 3.85 -11.24 -6.31
N CYS A 136 5.04 -10.61 -6.42
CA CYS A 136 6.20 -11.22 -7.03
C CYS A 136 6.66 -12.45 -6.24
N GLU A 137 6.64 -12.40 -4.91
CA GLU A 137 6.97 -13.55 -4.06
C GLU A 137 5.97 -14.71 -4.23
N LYS A 138 4.66 -14.41 -4.31
CA LYS A 138 3.63 -15.42 -4.60
C LYS A 138 3.87 -16.10 -5.95
N ILE A 139 4.13 -15.31 -6.98
CA ILE A 139 4.46 -15.82 -8.33
C ILE A 139 5.70 -16.71 -8.27
N GLN A 140 6.75 -16.27 -7.61
CA GLN A 140 7.99 -17.05 -7.45
C GLN A 140 7.74 -18.37 -6.72
N LYS A 141 6.94 -18.39 -5.67
CA LYS A 141 6.55 -19.64 -4.97
C LYS A 141 5.78 -20.58 -5.89
N ILE A 142 4.81 -20.08 -6.64
CA ILE A 142 4.04 -20.88 -7.59
C ILE A 142 4.96 -21.46 -8.69
N LEU A 143 5.85 -20.67 -9.23
CA LEU A 143 6.80 -21.12 -10.26
C LEU A 143 7.76 -22.19 -9.72
N LYS A 144 8.27 -22.05 -8.50
CA LYS A 144 9.11 -23.07 -7.84
C LYS A 144 8.35 -24.40 -7.66
N LEU A 145 7.10 -24.35 -7.22
CA LEU A 145 6.27 -25.55 -7.07
C LEU A 145 6.00 -26.22 -8.43
N ARG A 146 5.67 -25.45 -9.46
CA ARG A 146 5.47 -25.97 -10.82
C ARG A 146 6.75 -26.60 -11.37
N LEU A 147 7.89 -25.94 -11.17
CA LEU A 147 9.19 -26.49 -11.59
C LEU A 147 9.50 -27.81 -10.91
N ALA A 148 9.28 -27.93 -9.59
CA ALA A 148 9.49 -29.17 -8.85
C ALA A 148 8.59 -30.31 -9.38
N ALA A 149 7.31 -30.03 -9.60
CA ALA A 149 6.37 -31.00 -10.16
C ALA A 149 6.74 -31.44 -11.57
N GLN A 150 7.20 -30.53 -12.43
CA GLN A 150 7.66 -30.88 -13.77
C GLN A 150 8.95 -31.71 -13.76
N LYS A 151 9.91 -31.35 -12.91
CA LYS A 151 11.14 -32.16 -12.76
C LYS A 151 10.81 -33.59 -12.32
N GLN A 152 9.91 -33.76 -11.36
CA GLN A 152 9.49 -35.09 -10.93
C GLN A 152 8.86 -35.90 -12.09
N ARG A 153 7.97 -35.27 -12.88
CA ARG A 153 7.36 -35.91 -14.05
C ARG A 153 8.41 -36.35 -15.09
N VAL A 154 9.40 -35.50 -15.35
CA VAL A 154 10.48 -35.84 -16.28
C VAL A 154 11.23 -37.05 -15.75
N THR A 155 11.66 -37.06 -14.48
CA THR A 155 12.35 -38.19 -13.87
C THR A 155 11.53 -39.47 -13.89
N GLU A 156 10.24 -39.40 -13.62
CA GLU A 156 9.33 -40.56 -13.73
C GLU A 156 9.27 -41.11 -15.17
N GLN A 157 9.17 -40.23 -16.19
CA GLN A 157 9.17 -40.64 -17.58
C GLN A 157 10.50 -41.24 -18.04
N GLU A 158 11.61 -40.66 -17.64
CA GLU A 158 12.95 -41.18 -17.90
C GLU A 158 13.11 -42.57 -17.29
N THR A 159 12.72 -42.76 -16.03
CA THR A 159 12.75 -44.06 -15.36
C THR A 159 11.86 -45.09 -16.10
N ARG A 160 10.67 -44.69 -16.52
CA ARG A 160 9.75 -45.54 -17.28
C ARG A 160 10.34 -45.96 -18.63
N ILE A 161 10.96 -45.03 -19.37
CA ILE A 161 11.63 -45.32 -20.66
C ILE A 161 12.78 -46.31 -20.44
N LEU A 162 13.64 -46.08 -19.44
CA LEU A 162 14.74 -46.98 -19.12
C LEU A 162 14.23 -48.38 -18.77
N THR A 163 13.15 -48.49 -17.98
CA THR A 163 12.56 -49.78 -17.64
C THR A 163 12.03 -50.50 -18.87
N LEU A 164 11.32 -49.79 -19.75
CA LEU A 164 10.85 -50.39 -21.02
C LEU A 164 11.97 -50.83 -21.95
N LEU A 165 13.07 -50.05 -22.04
CA LEU A 165 14.24 -50.40 -22.81
C LEU A 165 14.90 -51.66 -22.26
N HIS A 166 15.03 -51.82 -20.93
CA HIS A 166 15.55 -53.03 -20.31
C HIS A 166 14.65 -54.26 -20.53
N GLN A 167 13.34 -54.07 -20.68
CA GLN A 167 12.40 -55.16 -20.96
C GLN A 167 12.30 -55.52 -22.43
N ALA A 168 12.73 -54.62 -23.33
CA ALA A 168 12.72 -54.88 -24.75
C ALA A 168 13.75 -55.97 -25.09
N LYS A 169 13.26 -57.14 -25.52
CA LYS A 169 14.12 -58.20 -26.09
C LYS A 169 14.45 -57.79 -27.52
N PRO A 170 15.75 -57.86 -27.92
CA PRO A 170 16.08 -57.68 -29.33
C PRO A 170 15.40 -58.76 -30.17
N ALA A 171 14.83 -58.36 -31.30
CA ALA A 171 14.28 -59.33 -32.25
C ALA A 171 15.42 -60.20 -32.74
N ASP A 172 15.20 -61.54 -32.84
CA ASP A 172 16.21 -62.53 -33.22
C ASP A 172 16.94 -62.20 -34.52
N ALA A 173 16.30 -61.46 -35.42
CA ALA A 173 16.92 -60.99 -36.67
C ALA A 173 18.04 -59.96 -36.48
N PHE A 174 18.09 -59.28 -35.33
CA PHE A 174 19.15 -58.30 -35.02
C PHE A 174 20.38 -58.95 -34.37
N GLN A 175 20.23 -60.10 -33.75
CA GLN A 175 21.36 -60.89 -33.20
C GLN A 175 22.22 -61.56 -34.27
N GLN A 176 21.63 -61.90 -35.42
CA GLN A 176 22.35 -62.52 -36.51
C GLN A 176 23.20 -61.56 -37.38
N SER A 177 23.01 -60.24 -37.27
CA SER A 177 23.78 -59.25 -38.02
C SER A 177 24.99 -58.68 -37.28
N LEU A 178 25.28 -59.18 -36.07
CA LEU A 178 26.34 -58.68 -35.19
C LEU A 178 27.53 -59.73 -35.05
N TYR A 179 27.49 -60.84 -35.82
CA TYR A 179 28.60 -61.80 -35.92
C TYR A 179 29.22 -61.81 -37.31
#